data_91110a85adecffa85b3b361acc5198a3
#
_entry.id   91110a85adecffa85b3b361acc5198a3
#
_cell.length_a   1.000
_cell.length_b   1.000
_cell.length_c   1.000
_cell.angle_alpha   90.00
_cell.angle_beta   90.00
_cell.angle_gamma   90.00
#
_symmetry.space_group_name_H-M   'P 1'
#
loop_
_entity.id
_entity.type
_entity.pdbx_description
1 polymer ?
#
loop_
_entity_poly.entity_id
_entity_poly.type
_entity_poly.pdbx_seq_one_letter_code
_entity_poly.pdbx_strand_id
1 'polypeptide(L)'
;EMVHKQKFFVQCSLINFDIKKMHLFLELISTNDNQIMAYSEQLLLNVNLKKRKTENYSKWVLKRLKQLKNDHKDIQFPENVGLSIKIKDPIL
;
A
#
# COMPACT_ATOMS: atom_id res chain seq x y z
N GLU A 1 23.02 6.51 -1.79
CA GLU A 1 23.47 6.42 -0.41
C GLU A 1 22.92 7.59 0.43
N MET A 2 22.35 7.27 1.57
CA MET A 2 21.81 8.29 2.47
C MET A 2 22.89 8.81 3.39
N VAL A 3 22.99 10.14 3.50
CA VAL A 3 23.90 10.75 4.45
C VAL A 3 23.26 10.83 5.84
N HIS A 4 24.12 10.80 6.85
CA HIS A 4 23.69 10.99 8.23
C HIS A 4 22.95 12.35 8.37
N LYS A 5 21.85 12.37 9.06
CA LYS A 5 20.96 13.55 9.25
C LYS A 5 20.11 13.93 8.04
N GLN A 6 20.15 13.20 6.96
CA GLN A 6 19.22 13.42 5.87
C GLN A 6 17.80 13.07 6.32
N LYS A 7 16.87 13.97 6.07
CA LYS A 7 15.46 13.73 6.41
C LYS A 7 14.72 13.15 5.23
N PHE A 8 13.77 12.28 5.51
CA PHE A 8 12.92 11.69 4.49
C PHE A 8 11.55 11.37 5.07
N PHE A 9 10.61 11.08 4.20
CA PHE A 9 9.27 10.61 4.60
C PHE A 9 8.86 9.44 3.73
N VAL A 10 7.92 8.66 4.24
CA VAL A 10 7.35 7.52 3.52
C VAL A 10 5.97 7.90 3.03
N GLN A 11 5.74 7.75 1.72
CA GLN A 11 4.43 7.95 1.13
C GLN A 11 3.84 6.59 0.80
N CYS A 12 2.61 6.36 1.24
CA CYS A 12 1.91 5.10 1.06
C CYS A 12 0.69 5.31 0.16
N SER A 13 0.56 4.49 -0.86
CA SER A 13 -0.58 4.53 -1.78
C SER A 13 -1.24 3.15 -1.83
N LEU A 14 -2.56 3.14 -1.87
CA LEU A 14 -3.34 1.91 -1.99
C LEU A 14 -3.51 1.59 -3.47
N ILE A 15 -3.01 0.43 -3.90
CA ILE A 15 -3.16 -0.05 -5.27
C ILE A 15 -4.47 -0.80 -5.41
N ASN A 16 -4.70 -1.77 -4.52
CA ASN A 16 -5.86 -2.65 -4.59
C ASN A 16 -6.17 -3.25 -3.22
N PHE A 17 -7.36 -3.80 -3.07
CA PHE A 17 -7.73 -4.51 -1.84
C PHE A 17 -8.86 -5.50 -2.11
N ASP A 18 -9.02 -6.47 -1.21
CA ASP A 18 -10.18 -7.34 -1.15
C ASP A 18 -10.69 -7.38 0.30
N ILE A 19 -11.56 -8.33 0.64
CA ILE A 19 -12.16 -8.36 1.97
C ILE A 19 -11.19 -8.70 3.09
N LYS A 20 -9.99 -9.20 2.77
CA LYS A 20 -8.98 -9.63 3.75
C LYS A 20 -7.59 -9.06 3.53
N LYS A 21 -7.31 -8.52 2.35
CA LYS A 21 -5.95 -8.12 1.94
C LYS A 21 -5.93 -6.72 1.39
N MET A 22 -4.77 -6.06 1.51
CA MET A 22 -4.54 -4.80 0.80
C MET A 22 -3.15 -4.83 0.16
N HIS A 23 -3.07 -4.26 -1.03
CA HIS A 23 -1.85 -4.16 -1.83
C HIS A 23 -1.41 -2.70 -1.83
N LEU A 24 -0.25 -2.45 -1.22
CA LEU A 24 0.25 -1.09 -1.00
C LEU A 24 1.51 -0.84 -1.81
N PHE A 25 1.71 0.42 -2.19
CA PHE A 25 2.94 0.92 -2.78
C PHE A 25 3.52 1.96 -1.84
N LEU A 26 4.76 1.74 -1.39
CA LEU A 26 5.43 2.65 -0.47
C LEU A 26 6.63 3.27 -1.15
N GLU A 27 6.80 4.56 -0.95
CA GLU A 27 7.93 5.32 -1.50
C GLU A 27 8.67 6.02 -0.37
N LEU A 28 9.99 5.91 -0.39
CA LEU A 28 10.87 6.66 0.50
C LEU A 28 11.34 7.89 -0.25
N ILE A 29 10.96 9.06 0.22
CA ILE A 29 11.19 10.32 -0.48
C ILE A 29 12.07 11.23 0.36
N SER A 30 13.14 11.76 -0.26
CA SER A 30 14.00 12.74 0.38
C SER A 30 13.28 14.08 0.49
N THR A 31 13.32 14.69 1.68
CA THR A 31 12.70 16.01 1.88
C THR A 31 13.51 17.15 1.28
N ASN A 32 14.79 16.92 0.98
CA ASN A 32 15.66 17.97 0.44
C ASN A 32 15.38 18.30 -1.01
N ASP A 33 15.11 17.27 -1.83
CA ASP A 33 14.93 17.45 -3.27
C ASP A 33 13.72 16.70 -3.82
N ASN A 34 12.87 16.16 -2.96
CA ASN A 34 11.69 15.36 -3.32
C ASN A 34 11.99 14.19 -4.25
N GLN A 35 13.20 13.67 -4.20
CA GLN A 35 13.57 12.49 -4.99
C GLN A 35 13.14 11.21 -4.31
N ILE A 36 12.65 10.28 -5.11
CA ILE A 36 12.34 8.93 -4.65
C ILE A 36 13.66 8.19 -4.46
N MET A 37 13.94 7.78 -3.23
CA MET A 37 15.17 7.07 -2.90
C MET A 37 15.00 5.55 -2.99
N ALA A 38 13.80 5.07 -2.73
CA ALA A 38 13.46 3.65 -2.78
C ALA A 38 11.95 3.50 -2.82
N TYR A 39 11.50 2.35 -3.31
CA TYR A 39 10.08 2.00 -3.24
C TYR A 39 9.93 0.51 -3.00
N SER A 40 8.76 0.12 -2.50
CA SER A 40 8.42 -1.29 -2.31
C SER A 40 6.92 -1.50 -2.48
N GLU A 41 6.56 -2.70 -2.91
CA GLU A 41 5.19 -3.17 -2.89
C GLU A 41 5.01 -4.08 -1.69
N GLN A 42 3.84 -4.02 -1.06
CA GLN A 42 3.53 -4.87 0.08
C GLN A 42 2.12 -5.40 -0.02
N LEU A 43 1.96 -6.66 0.34
CA LEU A 43 0.66 -7.29 0.48
C LEU A 43 0.43 -7.55 1.97
N LEU A 44 -0.59 -6.90 2.52
CA LEU A 44 -0.92 -7.04 3.94
C LEU A 44 -2.19 -7.87 4.09
N LEU A 45 -2.17 -8.77 5.07
CA LEU A 45 -3.30 -9.64 5.38
C LEU A 45 -3.92 -9.23 6.71
N ASN A 46 -5.24 -9.20 6.77
CA ASN A 46 -5.94 -9.00 8.03
C ASN A 46 -6.00 -10.33 8.78
N VAL A 47 -5.37 -10.40 9.93
CA VAL A 47 -5.23 -11.64 10.71
C VAL A 47 -5.83 -11.46 12.09
N ASN A 48 -6.63 -12.45 12.50
CA ASN A 48 -7.10 -12.54 13.88
C ASN A 48 -6.09 -13.36 14.67
N LEU A 49 -5.34 -12.71 15.57
CA LEU A 49 -4.27 -13.37 16.32
C LEU A 49 -4.77 -14.43 17.29
N LYS A 50 -5.98 -14.29 17.81
CA LYS A 50 -6.56 -15.30 18.72
C LYS A 50 -6.91 -16.57 17.96
N LYS A 51 -7.48 -16.44 16.78
CA LYS A 51 -7.88 -17.57 15.92
C LYS A 51 -6.76 -18.04 15.01
N ARG A 52 -5.69 -17.27 14.87
CA ARG A 52 -4.53 -17.54 14.01
C ARG A 52 -4.91 -17.81 12.57
N LYS A 53 -5.84 -17.03 12.04
CA LYS A 53 -6.26 -17.12 10.63
C LYS A 53 -6.67 -15.76 10.10
N THR A 54 -6.74 -15.65 8.78
CA THR A 54 -7.19 -14.42 8.14
C THR A 54 -8.65 -14.16 8.44
N GLU A 55 -9.02 -12.90 8.50
CA GLU A 55 -10.35 -12.46 8.84
C GLU A 55 -10.76 -11.30 7.93
N ASN A 56 -12.04 -11.23 7.61
CA ASN A 56 -12.56 -10.13 6.81
C ASN A 56 -12.37 -8.81 7.53
N TYR A 57 -12.06 -7.77 6.76
CA TYR A 57 -12.11 -6.41 7.29
C TYR A 57 -13.54 -6.08 7.72
N SER A 58 -13.68 -5.25 8.75
CA SER A 58 -15.00 -4.73 9.13
C SER A 58 -15.57 -3.87 8.00
N LYS A 59 -16.89 -3.67 8.01
CA LYS A 59 -17.56 -2.81 7.04
C LYS A 59 -16.99 -1.39 7.05
N TRP A 60 -16.63 -0.91 8.23
CA TRP A 60 -16.04 0.41 8.38
C TRP A 60 -14.69 0.52 7.68
N VAL A 61 -13.83 -0.49 7.87
CA VAL A 61 -12.52 -0.53 7.22
C VAL A 61 -12.66 -0.62 5.70
N LEU A 62 -13.55 -1.50 5.21
CA LEU A 62 -13.80 -1.65 3.78
C LEU A 62 -14.27 -0.34 3.14
N LYS A 63 -15.12 0.40 3.85
CA LYS A 63 -15.57 1.71 3.37
C LYS A 63 -14.41 2.68 3.23
N ARG A 64 -13.49 2.71 4.20
CA ARG A 64 -12.30 3.55 4.15
C ARG A 64 -11.35 3.14 3.04
N LEU A 65 -11.16 1.84 2.83
CA LEU A 65 -10.31 1.34 1.75
C LEU A 65 -10.87 1.70 0.37
N LYS A 66 -12.18 1.60 0.19
CA LYS A 66 -12.82 2.04 -1.06
C LYS A 66 -12.57 3.52 -1.33
N GLN A 67 -12.69 4.34 -0.30
CA GLN A 67 -12.46 5.78 -0.41
C GLN A 67 -11.00 6.06 -0.77
N LEU A 68 -10.05 5.41 -0.10
CA LEU A 68 -8.63 5.56 -0.39
C LEU A 68 -8.30 5.12 -1.81
N LYS A 69 -8.85 4.00 -2.27
CA LYS A 69 -8.63 3.53 -3.63
C LYS A 69 -9.12 4.54 -4.65
N ASN A 70 -10.28 5.14 -4.40
CA ASN A 70 -10.81 6.19 -5.26
C ASN A 70 -9.91 7.43 -5.26
N ASP A 71 -9.41 7.82 -4.09
CA ASP A 71 -8.52 8.97 -3.96
C ASP A 71 -7.19 8.75 -4.67
N HIS A 72 -6.73 7.50 -4.76
CA HIS A 72 -5.45 7.13 -5.36
C HIS A 72 -5.56 6.64 -6.80
N LYS A 73 -6.73 6.68 -7.40
CA LYS A 73 -6.99 6.08 -8.73
C LYS A 73 -6.15 6.66 -9.87
N ASP A 74 -5.76 7.92 -9.74
CA ASP A 74 -5.00 8.60 -10.79
C ASP A 74 -3.49 8.58 -10.57
N ILE A 75 -3.03 7.92 -9.51
CA ILE A 75 -1.60 7.76 -9.24
C ILE A 75 -1.00 6.79 -10.26
N GLN A 76 0.08 7.21 -10.91
CA GLN A 76 0.81 6.35 -11.83
C GLN A 76 1.93 5.62 -11.10
N PHE A 77 1.97 4.31 -11.27
CA PHE A 77 2.98 3.47 -10.63
C PHE A 77 4.02 3.01 -11.65
N PRO A 78 5.24 2.65 -11.20
CA PRO A 78 6.24 2.06 -12.09
C PRO A 78 5.69 0.80 -12.81
N GLU A 79 6.21 0.52 -14.01
CA GLU A 79 5.71 -0.59 -14.85
C GLU A 79 5.74 -1.95 -14.18
N ASN A 80 6.72 -2.18 -13.29
CA ASN A 80 6.87 -3.47 -12.62
C ASN A 80 5.92 -3.66 -11.42
N VAL A 81 5.15 -2.65 -11.06
CA VAL A 81 4.17 -2.76 -9.99
C VAL A 81 3.02 -3.68 -10.43
N GLY A 82 2.66 -4.61 -9.57
CA GLY A 82 1.58 -5.56 -9.83
C GLY A 82 2.00 -6.81 -10.60
N LEU A 83 3.28 -6.98 -10.93
CA LEU A 83 3.76 -8.17 -11.63
C LEU A 83 3.96 -9.35 -10.69
N SER A 84 4.56 -9.12 -9.52
CA SER A 84 4.83 -10.17 -8.53
C SER A 84 3.75 -10.29 -7.47
N ILE A 85 3.14 -9.16 -7.09
CA ILE A 85 2.12 -9.07 -6.07
C ILE A 85 0.81 -8.68 -6.73
N LYS A 86 -0.23 -9.52 -6.55
CA LYS A 86 -1.55 -9.25 -7.11
C LYS A 86 -2.63 -9.71 -6.15
N ILE A 87 -3.73 -8.98 -6.13
CA ILE A 87 -4.96 -9.42 -5.47
C ILE A 87 -5.85 -10.02 -6.55
N LYS A 88 -6.21 -11.30 -6.36
CA LYS A 88 -6.93 -12.07 -7.37
C LYS A 88 -8.31 -11.50 -7.69
N ASP A 89 -9.10 -11.17 -6.67
CA ASP A 89 -10.47 -10.68 -6.82
C ASP A 89 -10.61 -9.34 -6.08
N PRO A 90 -10.05 -8.24 -6.62
CA PRO A 90 -10.10 -6.96 -5.92
C PRO A 90 -11.52 -6.40 -5.89
N ILE A 91 -11.80 -5.63 -4.84
CA ILE A 91 -13.05 -4.87 -4.75
C ILE A 91 -12.90 -3.60 -5.59
N LEU A 92 -13.85 -3.37 -6.47
CA LEU A 92 -13.84 -2.22 -7.37
C LEU A 92 -14.49 -0.99 -6.76
#